data_2a7f637ca7bc9a284bf5e7173d95f0a1
#
_entry.id   2a7f637ca7bc9a284bf5e7173d95f0a1
#
_cell.length_a   1.000
_cell.length_b   1.000
_cell.length_c   1.000
_cell.angle_alpha   90.00
_cell.angle_beta   90.00
_cell.angle_gamma   90.00
#
_symmetry.space_group_name_H-M   'P 1'
#
loop_
_entity.id
_entity.type
_entity.pdbx_description
1 polymer ?
#
loop_
_entity_poly.entity_id
_entity_poly.type
_entity_poly.pdbx_seq_one_letter_code
_entity_poly.pdbx_strand_id
1 'polypeptide(L)'
;MWPSAVALSRWLMTNPSAVCGKRALEIGAGCGLTGLVAARLQKQWDADSSNVLDQQQQQRQGVIISDFNTTVLQNLQHNVVLNSVDDICNVVGLDFYQQSGTASSWKGMDGAARDQVDVVLAADMICQLSDAVGAANTVHDALLPGGTGIVVCADAAHRFGVDRFHAECQRVGLETSVQDLGELNKGKLLSMGFEQTAGYVEGMRLLLFLLKKPQQ
;
A
#
# COMPACT_ATOMS: atom_id res chain seq x y z
N MET A 1 -5.31 -14.45 2.06
CA MET A 1 -5.59 -13.06 1.62
C MET A 1 -6.46 -12.42 2.68
N TRP A 2 -6.10 -11.24 3.16
CA TRP A 2 -6.77 -10.55 4.25
C TRP A 2 -7.87 -9.60 3.72
N PRO A 3 -8.93 -9.33 4.50
CA PRO A 3 -10.02 -8.42 4.10
C PRO A 3 -9.54 -7.03 3.67
N SER A 4 -8.58 -6.46 4.39
CA SER A 4 -8.02 -5.13 4.09
C SER A 4 -7.41 -5.05 2.68
N ALA A 5 -6.72 -6.10 2.22
CA ALA A 5 -6.15 -6.14 0.87
C ALA A 5 -7.24 -6.17 -0.22
N VAL A 6 -8.32 -6.91 0.02
CA VAL A 6 -9.48 -6.93 -0.90
C VAL A 6 -10.17 -5.58 -0.93
N ALA A 7 -10.39 -4.95 0.25
CA ALA A 7 -11.03 -3.64 0.33
C ALA A 7 -10.19 -2.55 -0.36
N LEU A 8 -8.87 -2.53 -0.11
CA LEU A 8 -7.97 -1.57 -0.76
C LEU A 8 -7.93 -1.77 -2.28
N SER A 9 -7.87 -3.02 -2.74
CA SER A 9 -7.92 -3.33 -4.17
C SER A 9 -9.20 -2.83 -4.83
N ARG A 10 -10.36 -3.06 -4.21
CA ARG A 10 -11.66 -2.54 -4.70
C ARG A 10 -11.70 -1.02 -4.69
N TRP A 11 -11.12 -0.39 -3.65
CA TRP A 11 -11.01 1.06 -3.57
C TRP A 11 -10.17 1.60 -4.73
N LEU A 12 -9.04 0.98 -5.06
CA LEU A 12 -8.21 1.37 -6.21
C LEU A 12 -8.96 1.23 -7.53
N MET A 13 -9.75 0.17 -7.71
CA MET A 13 -10.57 -0.01 -8.93
C MET A 13 -11.61 1.10 -9.11
N THR A 14 -12.10 1.69 -8.03
CA THR A 14 -13.03 2.85 -8.08
C THR A 14 -12.31 4.20 -8.08
N ASN A 15 -11.00 4.22 -7.80
CA ASN A 15 -10.15 5.41 -7.75
C ASN A 15 -8.84 5.20 -8.54
N PRO A 16 -8.87 4.84 -9.84
CA PRO A 16 -7.67 4.44 -10.58
C PRO A 16 -6.63 5.55 -10.68
N SER A 17 -7.05 6.81 -10.72
CA SER A 17 -6.15 7.98 -10.70
C SER A 17 -5.26 8.07 -9.46
N ALA A 18 -5.56 7.30 -8.41
CA ALA A 18 -4.70 7.20 -7.24
C ALA A 18 -3.33 6.60 -7.57
N VAL A 19 -3.25 5.68 -8.54
CA VAL A 19 -2.04 4.93 -8.90
C VAL A 19 -1.62 5.08 -10.37
N CYS A 20 -2.55 5.36 -11.29
CA CYS A 20 -2.25 5.48 -12.72
C CYS A 20 -1.30 6.67 -13.00
N GLY A 21 -0.29 6.44 -13.84
CA GLY A 21 0.76 7.43 -14.17
C GLY A 21 1.70 7.74 -13.01
N LYS A 22 1.75 6.93 -11.96
CA LYS A 22 2.52 7.16 -10.74
C LYS A 22 3.45 5.98 -10.43
N ARG A 23 4.52 6.26 -9.71
CA ARG A 23 5.34 5.22 -9.09
C ARG A 23 4.73 4.84 -7.74
N ALA A 24 4.38 3.58 -7.57
CA ALA A 24 3.74 3.08 -6.36
C ALA A 24 4.62 2.06 -5.63
N LEU A 25 4.54 2.03 -4.30
CA LEU A 25 5.16 1.02 -3.43
C LEU A 25 4.08 0.38 -2.57
N GLU A 26 3.92 -0.94 -2.62
CA GLU A 26 3.16 -1.70 -1.64
C GLU A 26 4.08 -2.24 -0.54
N ILE A 27 3.71 -2.00 0.73
CA ILE A 27 4.45 -2.45 1.91
C ILE A 27 3.70 -3.61 2.56
N GLY A 28 4.42 -4.68 2.93
CA GLY A 28 3.82 -5.85 3.59
C GLY A 28 2.81 -6.57 2.70
N ALA A 29 3.17 -6.77 1.44
CA ALA A 29 2.27 -7.17 0.36
C ALA A 29 1.65 -8.57 0.52
N GLY A 30 2.26 -9.48 1.29
CA GLY A 30 1.79 -10.85 1.43
C GLY A 30 1.66 -11.55 0.07
N CYS A 31 0.43 -11.81 -0.41
CA CYS A 31 0.23 -12.37 -1.74
C CYS A 31 0.29 -11.35 -2.89
N GLY A 32 0.41 -10.05 -2.60
CA GLY A 32 0.60 -8.99 -3.57
C GLY A 32 -0.69 -8.49 -4.25
N LEU A 33 -1.87 -8.79 -3.69
CA LEU A 33 -3.13 -8.46 -4.37
C LEU A 33 -3.23 -6.97 -4.73
N THR A 34 -2.92 -6.08 -3.79
CA THR A 34 -3.10 -4.64 -4.00
C THR A 34 -2.12 -4.10 -5.04
N GLY A 35 -0.84 -4.48 -4.97
CA GLY A 35 0.17 -4.08 -5.95
C GLY A 35 -0.09 -4.65 -7.34
N LEU A 36 -0.56 -5.91 -7.43
CA LEU A 36 -0.95 -6.51 -8.71
C LEU A 36 -2.14 -5.79 -9.33
N VAL A 37 -3.14 -5.40 -8.53
CA VAL A 37 -4.28 -4.58 -9.00
C VAL A 37 -3.78 -3.20 -9.45
N ALA A 38 -2.90 -2.55 -8.70
CA ALA A 38 -2.32 -1.27 -9.10
C ALA A 38 -1.57 -1.37 -10.44
N ALA A 39 -0.75 -2.43 -10.62
CA ALA A 39 -0.03 -2.68 -11.86
C ALA A 39 -0.98 -2.92 -13.05
N ARG A 40 -2.05 -3.69 -12.84
CA ARG A 40 -3.06 -3.92 -13.89
C ARG A 40 -3.80 -2.63 -14.27
N LEU A 41 -4.14 -1.79 -13.30
CA LEU A 41 -4.77 -0.50 -13.56
C LEU A 41 -3.84 0.43 -14.36
N GLN A 42 -2.54 0.46 -14.05
CA GLN A 42 -1.57 1.23 -14.83
C GLN A 42 -1.48 0.73 -16.28
N LYS A 43 -1.38 -0.60 -16.50
CA LYS A 43 -1.36 -1.16 -17.87
C LYS A 43 -2.63 -0.85 -18.67
N GLN A 44 -3.80 -0.89 -18.03
CA GLN A 44 -5.05 -0.51 -18.67
C GLN A 44 -5.10 0.98 -19.01
N TRP A 45 -4.61 1.81 -18.10
CA TRP A 45 -4.53 3.26 -18.30
C TRP A 45 -3.64 3.63 -19.48
N ASP A 46 -2.48 2.99 -19.59
CA ASP A 46 -1.53 3.22 -20.69
C ASP A 46 -2.06 2.73 -22.04
N ALA A 47 -2.87 1.68 -22.03
CA ALA A 47 -3.50 1.16 -23.24
C ALA A 47 -4.63 2.05 -23.78
N ASP A 48 -5.17 2.95 -22.94
CA ASP A 48 -6.17 3.94 -23.36
C ASP A 48 -5.49 5.11 -24.06
N SER A 49 -5.63 5.20 -25.37
CA SER A 49 -5.01 6.23 -26.22
C SER A 49 -5.45 7.69 -25.88
N SER A 50 -6.47 7.85 -25.04
CA SER A 50 -6.87 9.17 -24.52
C SER A 50 -5.96 9.67 -23.38
N ASN A 51 -5.20 8.78 -22.75
CA ASN A 51 -4.31 9.09 -21.64
C ASN A 51 -2.87 9.27 -22.14
N VAL A 52 -2.55 10.45 -22.64
CA VAL A 52 -1.18 10.75 -23.09
C VAL A 52 -0.33 11.14 -21.88
N LEU A 53 0.51 10.20 -21.41
CA LEU A 53 1.58 10.52 -20.47
C LEU A 53 2.76 11.16 -21.22
N ASP A 54 3.40 12.15 -20.62
CA ASP A 54 4.67 12.63 -21.14
C ASP A 54 5.78 11.57 -20.93
N GLN A 55 6.90 11.70 -21.67
CA GLN A 55 7.98 10.73 -21.60
C GLN A 55 8.58 10.60 -20.19
N GLN A 56 8.57 11.67 -19.37
CA GLN A 56 9.07 11.64 -18.01
C GLN A 56 8.12 10.87 -17.08
N GLN A 57 6.82 11.02 -17.27
CA GLN A 57 5.80 10.27 -16.52
C GLN A 57 5.84 8.78 -16.86
N GLN A 58 6.01 8.42 -18.15
CA GLN A 58 6.17 7.02 -18.58
C GLN A 58 7.41 6.35 -17.98
N GLN A 59 8.52 7.07 -17.84
CA GLN A 59 9.75 6.54 -17.24
C GLN A 59 9.64 6.39 -15.71
N ARG A 60 8.77 7.13 -15.05
CA ARG A 60 8.62 7.13 -13.59
C ARG A 60 7.57 6.17 -13.07
N GLN A 61 6.59 5.80 -13.89
CA GLN A 61 5.53 4.89 -13.46
C GLN A 61 6.05 3.47 -13.20
N GLY A 62 5.28 2.71 -12.44
CA GLY A 62 5.56 1.33 -12.11
C GLY A 62 5.18 1.02 -10.67
N VAL A 63 5.16 -0.26 -10.35
CA VAL A 63 4.78 -0.73 -9.03
C VAL A 63 5.92 -1.53 -8.40
N ILE A 64 6.25 -1.21 -7.17
CA ILE A 64 7.16 -1.99 -6.33
C ILE A 64 6.28 -2.72 -5.33
N ILE A 65 6.38 -4.04 -5.27
CA ILE A 65 5.69 -4.87 -4.29
C ILE A 65 6.74 -5.37 -3.29
N SER A 66 6.51 -5.15 -2.00
CA SER A 66 7.52 -5.46 -1.00
C SER A 66 7.00 -6.22 0.21
N ASP A 67 7.87 -7.06 0.75
CA ASP A 67 7.66 -7.80 1.99
C ASP A 67 9.03 -8.06 2.66
N PHE A 68 9.05 -8.40 3.94
CA PHE A 68 10.28 -8.76 4.64
C PHE A 68 10.56 -10.28 4.60
N ASN A 69 9.56 -11.10 4.35
CA ASN A 69 9.66 -12.54 4.39
C ASN A 69 10.13 -13.10 3.03
N THR A 70 11.27 -13.78 3.02
CA THR A 70 11.88 -14.31 1.80
C THR A 70 10.99 -15.31 1.03
N THR A 71 10.21 -16.14 1.74
CA THR A 71 9.26 -17.06 1.10
C THR A 71 8.12 -16.31 0.45
N VAL A 72 7.64 -15.23 1.09
CA VAL A 72 6.64 -14.34 0.52
C VAL A 72 7.19 -13.65 -0.74
N LEU A 73 8.44 -13.16 -0.71
CA LEU A 73 9.08 -12.55 -1.88
C LEU A 73 9.16 -13.50 -3.08
N GLN A 74 9.48 -14.77 -2.86
CA GLN A 74 9.48 -15.79 -3.93
C GLN A 74 8.08 -15.98 -4.52
N ASN A 75 7.05 -16.05 -3.67
CA ASN A 75 5.67 -16.15 -4.11
C ASN A 75 5.20 -14.89 -4.86
N LEU A 76 5.60 -13.70 -4.41
CA LEU A 76 5.32 -12.44 -5.10
C LEU A 76 5.93 -12.43 -6.50
N GLN A 77 7.18 -12.86 -6.65
CA GLN A 77 7.83 -12.96 -7.97
C GLN A 77 7.04 -13.89 -8.92
N HIS A 78 6.57 -15.03 -8.41
CA HIS A 78 5.72 -15.93 -9.18
C HIS A 78 4.39 -15.26 -9.57
N ASN A 79 3.73 -14.58 -8.62
CA ASN A 79 2.45 -13.91 -8.84
C ASN A 79 2.56 -12.76 -9.85
N VAL A 80 3.65 -12.00 -9.84
CA VAL A 80 3.92 -10.93 -10.81
C VAL A 80 3.96 -11.50 -12.25
N VAL A 81 4.71 -12.58 -12.45
CA VAL A 81 4.80 -13.28 -13.76
C VAL A 81 3.45 -13.87 -14.15
N LEU A 82 2.78 -14.58 -13.23
CA LEU A 82 1.47 -15.20 -13.48
C LEU A 82 0.40 -14.19 -13.91
N ASN A 83 0.49 -12.96 -13.40
CA ASN A 83 -0.42 -11.88 -13.76
C ASN A 83 0.04 -11.04 -14.96
N SER A 84 1.16 -11.39 -15.61
CA SER A 84 1.70 -10.68 -16.79
C SER A 84 1.88 -9.17 -16.54
N VAL A 85 2.50 -8.83 -15.39
CA VAL A 85 2.82 -7.45 -15.00
C VAL A 85 4.31 -7.26 -14.66
N ASP A 86 5.15 -8.23 -15.02
CA ASP A 86 6.59 -8.26 -14.79
C ASP A 86 7.36 -7.16 -15.54
N ASP A 87 6.76 -6.57 -16.55
CA ASP A 87 7.28 -5.42 -17.30
C ASP A 87 7.20 -4.08 -16.53
N ILE A 88 6.27 -3.97 -15.57
CA ILE A 88 6.07 -2.72 -14.80
C ILE A 88 6.11 -2.95 -13.29
N CYS A 89 6.24 -4.19 -12.82
CA CYS A 89 6.19 -4.54 -11.41
C CYS A 89 7.49 -5.19 -10.94
N ASN A 90 8.08 -4.64 -9.88
CA ASN A 90 9.30 -5.17 -9.26
C ASN A 90 9.02 -5.67 -7.85
N VAL A 91 9.65 -6.79 -7.47
CA VAL A 91 9.58 -7.35 -6.12
C VAL A 91 10.84 -7.02 -5.35
N VAL A 92 10.71 -6.41 -4.17
CA VAL A 92 11.83 -5.95 -3.35
C VAL A 92 11.65 -6.36 -1.90
N GLY A 93 12.71 -6.87 -1.26
CA GLY A 93 12.73 -7.09 0.19
C GLY A 93 12.74 -5.76 0.94
N LEU A 94 11.78 -5.56 1.85
CA LEU A 94 11.67 -4.37 2.69
C LEU A 94 11.28 -4.78 4.11
N ASP A 95 12.11 -4.37 5.07
CA ASP A 95 11.79 -4.42 6.49
C ASP A 95 11.46 -3.01 6.98
N PHE A 96 10.21 -2.77 7.34
CA PHE A 96 9.76 -1.45 7.77
C PHE A 96 10.33 -1.04 9.14
N TYR A 97 10.87 -1.96 9.95
CA TYR A 97 11.57 -1.60 11.19
C TYR A 97 12.95 -0.95 10.96
N GLN A 98 13.49 -1.03 9.75
CA GLN A 98 14.78 -0.43 9.40
C GLN A 98 14.67 1.01 8.87
N GLN A 99 13.47 1.57 8.80
CA GLN A 99 13.24 2.93 8.30
C GLN A 99 13.26 3.94 9.45
N SER A 100 13.79 5.14 9.18
CA SER A 100 14.03 6.15 10.21
C SER A 100 12.86 7.10 10.48
N GLY A 101 12.00 7.30 9.49
CA GLY A 101 10.93 8.30 9.52
C GLY A 101 11.42 9.74 9.33
N THR A 102 12.66 9.93 8.89
CA THR A 102 13.28 11.25 8.66
C THR A 102 14.10 11.32 7.38
N ALA A 103 14.26 10.21 6.68
CA ALA A 103 15.09 10.13 5.49
C ALA A 103 14.37 10.62 4.22
N SER A 104 15.16 11.03 3.24
CA SER A 104 14.71 11.34 1.87
C SER A 104 14.78 10.16 0.91
N SER A 105 14.93 8.94 1.44
CA SER A 105 14.93 7.68 0.70
C SER A 105 14.59 6.54 1.66
N TRP A 106 14.03 5.47 1.15
CA TRP A 106 13.81 4.24 1.92
C TRP A 106 14.90 3.20 1.61
N LYS A 107 15.05 2.19 2.46
CA LYS A 107 16.07 1.15 2.31
C LYS A 107 15.43 -0.20 2.06
N GLY A 108 15.94 -0.93 1.06
CA GLY A 108 15.68 -2.35 0.92
C GLY A 108 16.43 -3.19 1.95
N MET A 109 16.06 -4.45 2.10
CA MET A 109 16.75 -5.40 3.01
C MET A 109 18.23 -5.64 2.62
N ASP A 110 18.61 -5.35 1.39
CA ASP A 110 19.99 -5.32 0.90
C ASP A 110 20.78 -4.11 1.38
N GLY A 111 20.17 -3.22 2.17
CA GLY A 111 20.75 -1.99 2.69
C GLY A 111 20.86 -0.85 1.66
N ALA A 112 20.51 -1.11 0.39
CA ALA A 112 20.59 -0.08 -0.63
C ALA A 112 19.46 0.94 -0.49
N ALA A 113 19.80 2.22 -0.64
CA ALA A 113 18.83 3.31 -0.73
C ALA A 113 18.01 3.19 -2.02
N ARG A 114 16.72 3.50 -1.94
CA ARG A 114 15.78 3.49 -3.06
C ARG A 114 15.13 4.86 -3.22
N ASP A 115 14.84 5.18 -4.47
CA ASP A 115 14.12 6.41 -4.80
C ASP A 115 12.73 6.44 -4.19
N GLN A 116 12.31 7.63 -3.79
CA GLN A 116 10.96 7.87 -3.32
C GLN A 116 9.92 7.65 -4.42
N VAL A 117 8.68 7.40 -3.99
CA VAL A 117 7.54 7.10 -4.83
C VAL A 117 6.43 8.14 -4.64
N ASP A 118 5.52 8.20 -5.62
CA ASP A 118 4.36 9.10 -5.55
C ASP A 118 3.29 8.56 -4.60
N VAL A 119 3.18 7.21 -4.51
CA VAL A 119 2.13 6.54 -3.74
C VAL A 119 2.69 5.36 -2.94
N VAL A 120 2.31 5.29 -1.67
CA VAL A 120 2.53 4.11 -0.82
C VAL A 120 1.18 3.44 -0.54
N LEU A 121 1.11 2.13 -0.76
CA LEU A 121 -0.04 1.27 -0.49
C LEU A 121 0.30 0.30 0.64
N ALA A 122 -0.65 0.04 1.53
CA ALA A 122 -0.49 -1.00 2.55
C ALA A 122 -1.84 -1.55 3.01
N ALA A 123 -1.88 -2.85 3.27
CA ALA A 123 -3.09 -3.52 3.74
C ALA A 123 -2.79 -4.48 4.88
N ASP A 124 -3.42 -4.24 6.04
CA ASP A 124 -3.40 -5.11 7.23
C ASP A 124 -2.00 -5.42 7.80
N MET A 125 -1.07 -4.46 7.66
CA MET A 125 0.33 -4.63 8.05
C MET A 125 0.61 -4.30 9.53
N ILE A 126 -0.37 -3.79 10.29
CA ILE A 126 -0.21 -3.38 11.69
C ILE A 126 -0.86 -4.44 12.57
N CYS A 127 -0.06 -5.18 13.34
CA CYS A 127 -0.50 -6.24 14.25
C CYS A 127 0.01 -6.03 15.69
N GLN A 128 0.92 -5.07 15.90
CA GLN A 128 1.45 -4.67 17.21
C GLN A 128 1.88 -3.20 17.21
N LEU A 129 2.15 -2.64 18.38
CA LEU A 129 2.48 -1.21 18.52
C LEU A 129 3.71 -0.78 17.70
N SER A 130 4.75 -1.61 17.65
CA SER A 130 5.96 -1.35 16.88
C SER A 130 5.70 -1.27 15.38
N ASP A 131 4.68 -1.99 14.89
CA ASP A 131 4.33 -1.96 13.47
C ASP A 131 3.81 -0.59 13.06
N ALA A 132 3.02 0.06 13.94
CA ALA A 132 2.53 1.41 13.68
C ALA A 132 3.67 2.42 13.51
N VAL A 133 4.72 2.30 14.33
CA VAL A 133 5.93 3.14 14.23
C VAL A 133 6.69 2.86 12.94
N GLY A 134 7.00 1.59 12.68
CA GLY A 134 7.74 1.17 11.48
C GLY A 134 7.01 1.53 10.19
N ALA A 135 5.68 1.32 10.17
CA ALA A 135 4.84 1.68 9.05
C ALA A 135 4.84 3.18 8.77
N ALA A 136 4.64 4.01 9.80
CA ALA A 136 4.65 5.47 9.66
C ALA A 136 6.02 5.97 9.15
N ASN A 137 7.12 5.46 9.73
CA ASN A 137 8.47 5.77 9.28
C ASN A 137 8.67 5.42 7.80
N THR A 138 8.25 4.22 7.40
CA THR A 138 8.40 3.74 6.01
C THR A 138 7.60 4.58 5.04
N VAL A 139 6.34 4.88 5.36
CA VAL A 139 5.50 5.74 4.51
C VAL A 139 6.15 7.11 4.33
N HIS A 140 6.65 7.71 5.42
CA HIS A 140 7.35 9.00 5.35
C HIS A 140 8.60 8.94 4.46
N ASP A 141 9.49 7.97 4.70
CA ASP A 141 10.77 7.87 3.98
C ASP A 141 10.57 7.52 2.51
N ALA A 142 9.54 6.73 2.18
CA ALA A 142 9.24 6.30 0.83
C ALA A 142 8.51 7.37 -0.01
N LEU A 143 7.71 8.25 0.58
CA LEU A 143 6.95 9.23 -0.17
C LEU A 143 7.79 10.42 -0.62
N LEU A 144 7.61 10.82 -1.86
CA LEU A 144 8.01 12.14 -2.35
C LEU A 144 7.26 13.25 -1.59
N PRO A 145 7.82 14.47 -1.48
CA PRO A 145 7.04 15.65 -1.08
C PRO A 145 5.79 15.79 -1.97
N GLY A 146 4.63 15.94 -1.35
CA GLY A 146 3.34 15.91 -2.05
C GLY A 146 2.82 14.51 -2.39
N GLY A 147 3.53 13.44 -2.07
CA GLY A 147 3.09 12.05 -2.26
C GLY A 147 1.98 11.63 -1.29
N THR A 148 1.34 10.51 -1.57
CA THR A 148 0.15 10.04 -0.84
C THR A 148 0.32 8.61 -0.36
N GLY A 149 0.03 8.33 0.92
CA GLY A 149 -0.10 6.98 1.46
C GLY A 149 -1.57 6.58 1.54
N ILE A 150 -1.90 5.35 1.16
CA ILE A 150 -3.23 4.78 1.22
C ILE A 150 -3.15 3.45 1.96
N VAL A 151 -3.62 3.45 3.20
CA VAL A 151 -3.48 2.30 4.10
C VAL A 151 -4.84 1.83 4.57
N VAL A 152 -5.14 0.54 4.43
CA VAL A 152 -6.35 -0.08 4.97
C VAL A 152 -5.99 -1.09 6.04
N CYS A 153 -6.57 -0.95 7.21
CA CYS A 153 -6.41 -1.88 8.32
C CYS A 153 -7.77 -2.24 8.92
N ALA A 154 -7.85 -3.40 9.54
CA ALA A 154 -8.94 -3.68 10.46
C ALA A 154 -8.85 -2.73 11.68
N ASP A 155 -9.98 -2.50 12.34
CA ASP A 155 -10.06 -1.63 13.51
C ASP A 155 -9.23 -2.13 14.71
N ALA A 156 -9.03 -1.25 15.70
CA ALA A 156 -8.22 -1.56 16.87
C ALA A 156 -8.80 -2.68 17.76
N ALA A 157 -10.08 -3.03 17.62
CA ALA A 157 -10.67 -4.18 18.30
C ALA A 157 -10.16 -5.52 17.72
N HIS A 158 -9.69 -5.51 16.46
CA HIS A 158 -9.25 -6.69 15.72
C HIS A 158 -7.76 -6.66 15.34
N ARG A 159 -7.10 -5.49 15.47
CA ARG A 159 -5.66 -5.29 15.19
C ARG A 159 -5.03 -4.40 16.25
N PHE A 160 -4.14 -4.99 17.02
CA PHE A 160 -3.42 -4.27 18.06
C PHE A 160 -2.43 -3.26 17.46
N GLY A 161 -2.47 -2.01 17.91
CA GLY A 161 -1.58 -0.94 17.46
C GLY A 161 -2.15 -0.02 16.37
N VAL A 162 -3.27 -0.37 15.75
CA VAL A 162 -3.91 0.48 14.71
C VAL A 162 -4.39 1.82 15.28
N ASP A 163 -4.80 1.86 16.54
CA ASP A 163 -5.17 3.07 17.28
C ASP A 163 -4.00 4.08 17.40
N ARG A 164 -2.76 3.59 17.36
CA ARG A 164 -1.54 4.43 17.42
C ARG A 164 -1.13 4.98 16.07
N PHE A 165 -1.52 4.33 14.98
CA PHE A 165 -0.98 4.62 13.65
C PHE A 165 -1.20 6.07 13.20
N HIS A 166 -2.37 6.65 13.51
CA HIS A 166 -2.66 8.05 13.21
C HIS A 166 -1.64 9.00 13.89
N ALA A 167 -1.41 8.81 15.18
CA ALA A 167 -0.46 9.63 15.96
C ALA A 167 0.99 9.45 15.48
N GLU A 168 1.38 8.22 15.11
CA GLU A 168 2.71 7.94 14.58
C GLU A 168 2.94 8.60 13.21
N CYS A 169 1.93 8.60 12.34
CA CYS A 169 2.00 9.35 11.08
C CYS A 169 2.19 10.85 11.31
N GLN A 170 1.46 11.43 12.25
CA GLN A 170 1.64 12.86 12.62
C GLN A 170 3.04 13.12 13.20
N ARG A 171 3.56 12.21 14.03
CA ARG A 171 4.92 12.31 14.62
C ARG A 171 6.00 12.44 13.54
N VAL A 172 5.87 11.74 12.42
CA VAL A 172 6.83 11.83 11.29
C VAL A 172 6.49 12.95 10.30
N GLY A 173 5.49 13.79 10.58
CA GLY A 173 5.14 14.94 9.75
C GLY A 173 4.19 14.63 8.58
N LEU A 174 3.50 13.48 8.59
CA LEU A 174 2.46 13.18 7.62
C LEU A 174 1.12 13.79 8.06
N GLU A 175 0.43 14.46 7.14
CA GLU A 175 -0.97 14.80 7.31
C GLU A 175 -1.81 13.53 7.15
N THR A 176 -2.80 13.34 8.03
CA THR A 176 -3.58 12.10 8.06
C THR A 176 -5.07 12.37 8.15
N SER A 177 -5.86 11.63 7.39
CA SER A 177 -7.30 11.50 7.59
C SER A 177 -7.68 10.04 7.67
N VAL A 178 -8.70 9.74 8.49
CA VAL A 178 -9.19 8.38 8.71
C VAL A 178 -10.65 8.31 8.33
N GLN A 179 -10.98 7.35 7.48
CA GLN A 179 -12.35 7.07 7.05
C GLN A 179 -12.73 5.66 7.51
N ASP A 180 -13.86 5.55 8.20
CA ASP A 180 -14.46 4.25 8.52
C ASP A 180 -15.18 3.70 7.28
N LEU A 181 -14.71 2.58 6.77
CA LEU A 181 -15.32 1.89 5.63
C LEU A 181 -16.53 1.04 6.02
N GLY A 182 -16.80 0.91 7.32
CA GLY A 182 -17.91 0.16 7.86
C GLY A 182 -17.56 -1.27 8.28
N GLU A 183 -18.53 -1.94 8.86
CA GLU A 183 -18.43 -3.34 9.26
C GLU A 183 -18.48 -4.25 8.04
N LEU A 184 -17.62 -5.28 8.02
CA LEU A 184 -17.58 -6.27 6.95
C LEU A 184 -18.96 -6.95 6.78
N ASN A 185 -19.31 -7.18 5.51
CA ASN A 185 -20.57 -7.78 5.08
C ASN A 185 -21.86 -7.03 5.47
N LYS A 186 -21.73 -5.79 5.94
CA LYS A 186 -22.89 -4.91 6.21
C LYS A 186 -22.90 -3.68 5.29
N GLY A 187 -23.63 -3.78 4.21
CA GLY A 187 -24.27 -2.66 3.54
C GLY A 187 -23.55 -1.91 2.43
N LYS A 188 -22.27 -2.13 2.10
CA LYS A 188 -21.59 -1.43 0.97
C LYS A 188 -20.74 -2.38 0.14
N LEU A 189 -20.59 -2.07 -1.16
CA LEU A 189 -19.83 -2.86 -2.14
C LEU A 189 -18.39 -3.17 -1.66
N LEU A 190 -17.74 -2.25 -0.96
CA LEU A 190 -16.38 -2.43 -0.41
C LEU A 190 -16.33 -3.45 0.74
N SER A 191 -17.46 -3.76 1.36
CA SER A 191 -17.54 -4.60 2.57
C SER A 191 -18.27 -5.94 2.38
N MET A 192 -18.54 -6.37 1.13
CA MET A 192 -19.27 -7.61 0.84
C MET A 192 -18.33 -8.75 0.42
N GLY A 193 -18.68 -10.00 0.78
CA GLY A 193 -18.01 -11.21 0.31
C GLY A 193 -16.65 -11.49 0.96
N PHE A 194 -16.50 -11.15 2.24
CA PHE A 194 -15.26 -11.34 2.99
C PHE A 194 -15.19 -12.65 3.80
N GLU A 195 -16.29 -13.42 3.88
CA GLU A 195 -16.37 -14.63 4.71
C GLU A 195 -15.32 -15.69 4.34
N GLN A 196 -14.86 -15.67 3.08
CA GLN A 196 -13.84 -16.60 2.58
C GLN A 196 -12.41 -16.05 2.69
N THR A 197 -12.23 -14.83 3.20
CA THR A 197 -10.90 -14.27 3.39
C THR A 197 -10.26 -14.78 4.66
N ALA A 198 -8.93 -14.96 4.65
CA ALA A 198 -8.20 -15.28 5.87
C ALA A 198 -8.35 -14.13 6.88
N GLY A 199 -8.52 -14.47 8.15
CA GLY A 199 -8.64 -13.48 9.21
C GLY A 199 -9.94 -12.68 9.23
N TYR A 200 -10.96 -13.09 8.47
CA TYR A 200 -12.30 -12.56 8.64
C TYR A 200 -12.82 -12.89 10.07
N VAL A 201 -13.34 -11.89 10.72
CA VAL A 201 -14.03 -12.01 12.01
C VAL A 201 -15.34 -11.23 11.93
N GLU A 202 -16.43 -11.82 12.39
CA GLU A 202 -17.73 -11.14 12.46
C GLU A 202 -17.61 -9.87 13.32
N GLY A 203 -18.20 -8.78 12.87
CA GLY A 203 -18.12 -7.49 13.55
C GLY A 203 -16.87 -6.65 13.21
N MET A 204 -15.91 -7.22 12.45
CA MET A 204 -14.71 -6.48 12.03
C MET A 204 -15.08 -5.28 11.15
N ARG A 205 -14.51 -4.12 11.48
CA ARG A 205 -14.61 -2.88 10.70
C ARG A 205 -13.28 -2.62 10.02
N LEU A 206 -13.32 -1.97 8.87
CA LEU A 206 -12.11 -1.52 8.17
C LEU A 206 -11.99 0.00 8.24
N LEU A 207 -10.75 0.45 8.45
CA LEU A 207 -10.36 1.86 8.46
C LEU A 207 -9.46 2.13 7.25
N LEU A 208 -9.77 3.18 6.51
CA LEU A 208 -8.93 3.72 5.45
C LEU A 208 -8.20 4.96 5.97
N PHE A 209 -6.89 4.91 5.99
CA PHE A 209 -6.01 6.04 6.27
C PHE A 209 -5.53 6.64 4.96
N LEU A 210 -5.82 7.91 4.74
CA LEU A 210 -5.25 8.71 3.66
C LEU A 210 -4.18 9.61 4.26
N LEU A 211 -2.95 9.43 3.80
CA LEU A 211 -1.76 10.10 4.30
C LEU A 211 -1.22 11.02 3.22
N LYS A 212 -0.72 12.18 3.61
CA LYS A 212 -0.10 13.13 2.69
C LYS A 212 1.23 13.58 3.25
N LYS A 213 2.29 13.49 2.46
CA LYS A 213 3.57 14.13 2.80
C LYS A 213 3.50 15.59 2.33
N PRO A 214 3.65 16.58 3.22
CA PRO A 214 3.61 17.99 2.83
C PRO A 214 4.63 18.31 1.74
N GLN A 215 4.33 19.30 0.90
CA GLN A 215 5.34 19.91 0.03
C GLN A 215 6.23 20.78 0.93
N GLN A 216 7.54 20.59 0.84
CA GLN A 216 8.49 21.44 1.52
C GLN A 216 8.60 22.80 0.82
#